data_2f1ed66e1ab5844ced03dbd4b24c318a
#
_entry.id   2f1ed66e1ab5844ced03dbd4b24c318a
#
_cell.length_a   1.000
_cell.length_b   1.000
_cell.length_c   1.000
_cell.angle_alpha   90.00
_cell.angle_beta   90.00
_cell.angle_gamma   90.00
#
_symmetry.space_group_name_H-M   'P 1'
#
loop_
_entity.id
_entity.type
_entity.pdbx_description
1 polymer ?
#
loop_
_entity_poly.entity_id
_entity_poly.type
_entity_poly.pdbx_seq_one_letter_code
_entity_poly.pdbx_strand_id
1 'polypeptide(L)'
;IDLTIQGQTQQLSRSDQQRRWLDRLGGPALAQCAHEVRAAWQLWREAAASLVALEERQERLEQDRAEQEQLLDQLEQAGLDDPDEWDRLEREQDRLVHGVHLQQSLAVLFGRLRDGAEQAPSLQDHFAAVNQELQAMTQMDASLIPLRNRAFDLQTGVEDLLRALDHYGVALESDPEQLDFIQDRLEQLKRLQRRHGLDLAGLITRRDELREQLMEGGVSTDLERLRQQEQQCRSALDRANALLRTARLEAAESLQTSLLNLLPPMGLANVRFEVELMPIEPTEHGSDGVRFLFSANPGQPLAPLIEVASGGEMSRFLLALKTVLAAVDGSSTLLFDEIDSGVSGRVSGAMAELLRSLARHRQVFCVTHQPLVAAGADHHFRVSKDVQDGITRSRVSHLRDTQQRQLELAELAGGDQARAYAASLLDQKSA
;
A
#
# COMPACT_ATOMS: atom_id res chain seq x y z
N ILE A 1 -12.57 2.65 36.75
CA ILE A 1 -12.68 1.43 37.58
C ILE A 1 -11.91 0.35 36.90
N ASP A 2 -10.86 -0.14 37.56
CA ASP A 2 -10.09 -1.28 37.06
C ASP A 2 -10.58 -2.54 37.76
N LEU A 3 -11.29 -3.38 37.01
CA LEU A 3 -11.91 -4.60 37.53
C LEU A 3 -10.90 -5.75 37.36
N THR A 4 -10.28 -6.21 38.44
CA THR A 4 -9.44 -7.42 38.44
C THR A 4 -10.30 -8.68 38.65
N ILE A 5 -11.29 -8.87 37.74
CA ILE A 5 -12.16 -10.05 37.70
C ILE A 5 -11.55 -11.12 36.79
N GLN A 6 -11.85 -12.39 37.03
CA GLN A 6 -11.60 -13.47 36.06
C GLN A 6 -12.05 -13.04 34.66
N GLY A 7 -11.09 -12.87 33.73
CA GLY A 7 -11.36 -12.43 32.35
C GLY A 7 -10.71 -11.09 31.94
N GLN A 8 -10.19 -10.28 32.85
CA GLN A 8 -9.47 -9.04 32.51
C GLN A 8 -7.94 -9.17 32.41
N THR A 9 -7.40 -10.38 32.40
CA THR A 9 -6.05 -10.67 31.89
C THR A 9 -5.81 -10.07 30.50
N GLN A 10 -6.85 -9.76 29.74
CA GLN A 10 -6.74 -9.13 28.43
C GLN A 10 -6.13 -7.73 28.43
N GLN A 11 -6.31 -6.90 29.47
CA GLN A 11 -5.65 -5.58 29.53
C GLN A 11 -4.17 -5.72 29.93
N LEU A 12 -3.86 -6.70 30.77
CA LEU A 12 -2.50 -7.01 31.21
C LEU A 12 -1.66 -7.67 30.10
N SER A 13 -2.32 -8.29 29.12
CA SER A 13 -1.66 -8.92 27.98
C SER A 13 -1.28 -7.94 26.86
N ARG A 14 -1.81 -6.72 26.88
CA ARG A 14 -1.53 -5.73 25.85
C ARG A 14 -0.12 -5.15 26.01
N SER A 15 0.76 -5.40 25.07
CA SER A 15 2.12 -4.88 25.03
C SER A 15 2.19 -3.36 25.23
N ASP A 16 1.26 -2.62 24.63
CA ASP A 16 1.14 -1.16 24.81
C ASP A 16 0.89 -0.75 26.27
N GLN A 17 0.07 -1.51 27.00
CA GLN A 17 -0.21 -1.20 28.40
C GLN A 17 0.98 -1.53 29.29
N GLN A 18 1.66 -2.65 29.03
CA GLN A 18 2.87 -3.06 29.74
C GLN A 18 3.99 -2.03 29.52
N ARG A 19 4.15 -1.56 28.28
CA ARG A 19 5.09 -0.48 27.94
C ARG A 19 4.77 0.81 28.71
N ARG A 20 3.50 1.23 28.73
CA ARG A 20 3.09 2.45 29.46
C ARG A 20 3.38 2.37 30.95
N TRP A 21 3.18 1.20 31.59
CA TRP A 21 3.52 1.00 32.98
C TRP A 21 5.03 1.07 33.19
N LEU A 22 5.81 0.39 32.36
CA LEU A 22 7.27 0.44 32.43
C LEU A 22 7.78 1.87 32.24
N ASP A 23 7.30 2.57 31.21
CA ASP A 23 7.70 3.94 30.90
C ASP A 23 7.38 4.91 32.06
N ARG A 24 6.26 4.72 32.74
CA ARG A 24 5.91 5.53 33.93
C ARG A 24 6.73 5.19 35.16
N LEU A 25 7.05 3.91 35.36
CA LEU A 25 7.89 3.47 36.46
C LEU A 25 9.34 4.02 36.36
N GLY A 26 9.85 4.17 35.16
CA GLY A 26 11.18 4.77 34.93
C GLY A 26 11.25 6.26 35.24
N GLY A 27 10.13 6.89 35.61
CA GLY A 27 10.07 8.25 36.11
C GLY A 27 10.45 9.32 35.09
N PRO A 28 10.88 10.52 35.57
CA PRO A 28 11.14 11.67 34.69
C PRO A 28 12.25 11.43 33.67
N ALA A 29 13.28 10.66 34.01
CA ALA A 29 14.40 10.39 33.10
C ALA A 29 13.94 9.58 31.88
N LEU A 30 13.19 8.49 32.10
CA LEU A 30 12.64 7.70 31.01
C LEU A 30 11.60 8.49 30.20
N ALA A 31 10.77 9.29 30.88
CA ALA A 31 9.81 10.17 30.20
C ALA A 31 10.49 11.17 29.26
N GLN A 32 11.65 11.68 29.63
CA GLN A 32 12.49 12.55 28.79
C GLN A 32 12.99 11.80 27.55
N CYS A 33 13.58 10.60 27.73
CA CYS A 33 14.02 9.77 26.60
C CYS A 33 12.86 9.45 25.63
N ALA A 34 11.69 9.13 26.17
CA ALA A 34 10.50 8.86 25.35
C ALA A 34 10.02 10.11 24.58
N HIS A 35 10.16 11.31 25.18
CA HIS A 35 9.89 12.57 24.50
C HIS A 35 10.87 12.82 23.36
N GLU A 36 12.17 12.60 23.59
CA GLU A 36 13.21 12.76 22.57
C GLU A 36 13.02 11.80 21.40
N VAL A 37 12.65 10.54 21.67
CA VAL A 37 12.31 9.57 20.61
C VAL A 37 11.13 10.07 19.79
N ARG A 38 10.08 10.56 20.43
CA ARG A 38 8.90 11.08 19.70
C ARG A 38 9.27 12.24 18.79
N ALA A 39 10.07 13.19 19.29
CA ALA A 39 10.52 14.34 18.50
C ALA A 39 11.40 13.90 17.33
N ALA A 40 12.35 13.00 17.55
CA ALA A 40 13.24 12.47 16.52
C ALA A 40 12.46 11.66 15.46
N TRP A 41 11.48 10.87 15.89
CA TRP A 41 10.63 10.09 15.00
C TRP A 41 9.77 10.99 14.08
N GLN A 42 9.22 12.09 14.62
CA GLN A 42 8.47 13.05 13.82
C GLN A 42 9.35 13.69 12.74
N LEU A 43 10.55 14.15 13.14
CA LEU A 43 11.51 14.76 12.19
C LEU A 43 11.95 13.77 11.10
N TRP A 44 12.24 12.53 11.48
CA TRP A 44 12.57 11.49 10.50
C TRP A 44 11.43 11.20 9.55
N ARG A 45 10.19 11.08 10.07
CA ARG A 45 9.01 10.82 9.24
C ARG A 45 8.74 11.93 8.24
N GLU A 46 8.91 13.20 8.64
CA GLU A 46 8.78 14.36 7.76
C GLU A 46 9.86 14.36 6.67
N ALA A 47 11.11 14.08 7.04
CA ALA A 47 12.21 14.00 6.09
C ALA A 47 12.03 12.84 5.10
N ALA A 48 11.61 11.66 5.57
CA ALA A 48 11.34 10.50 4.75
C ALA A 48 10.15 10.75 3.79
N ALA A 49 9.08 11.38 4.26
CA ALA A 49 7.95 11.73 3.41
C ALA A 49 8.33 12.75 2.32
N SER A 50 9.18 13.73 2.66
CA SER A 50 9.66 14.72 1.70
C SER A 50 10.56 14.08 0.63
N LEU A 51 11.41 13.13 1.02
CA LEU A 51 12.26 12.37 0.11
C LEU A 51 11.42 11.54 -0.87
N VAL A 52 10.47 10.75 -0.36
CA VAL A 52 9.58 9.91 -1.18
C VAL A 52 8.78 10.78 -2.16
N ALA A 53 8.23 11.92 -1.71
CA ALA A 53 7.47 12.81 -2.58
C ALA A 53 8.33 13.40 -3.72
N LEU A 54 9.62 13.70 -3.45
CA LEU A 54 10.53 14.18 -4.49
C LEU A 54 10.94 13.04 -5.44
N GLU A 55 11.23 11.84 -4.93
CA GLU A 55 11.57 10.66 -5.74
C GLU A 55 10.41 10.30 -6.67
N GLU A 56 9.16 10.25 -6.19
CA GLU A 56 7.98 10.02 -7.02
C GLU A 56 7.77 11.11 -8.08
N ARG A 57 8.05 12.36 -7.72
CA ARG A 57 7.98 13.47 -8.68
C ARG A 57 9.04 13.34 -9.76
N GLN A 58 10.26 12.99 -9.38
CA GLN A 58 11.36 12.81 -10.32
C GLN A 58 11.11 11.63 -11.26
N GLU A 59 10.62 10.52 -10.73
CA GLU A 59 10.26 9.35 -11.55
C GLU A 59 9.19 9.70 -12.59
N ARG A 60 8.16 10.48 -12.21
CA ARG A 60 7.15 10.96 -13.17
C ARG A 60 7.76 11.85 -14.25
N LEU A 61 8.63 12.79 -13.84
CA LEU A 61 9.31 13.66 -14.81
C LEU A 61 10.22 12.89 -15.75
N GLU A 62 10.90 11.83 -15.29
CA GLU A 62 11.72 10.95 -16.13
C GLU A 62 10.86 10.13 -17.10
N GLN A 63 9.68 9.63 -16.64
CA GLN A 63 8.72 8.95 -17.51
C GLN A 63 8.16 9.89 -18.58
N ASP A 64 7.68 11.08 -18.18
CA ASP A 64 7.18 12.11 -19.11
C ASP A 64 8.27 12.49 -20.14
N ARG A 65 9.51 12.61 -19.68
CA ARG A 65 10.65 12.92 -20.56
C ARG A 65 10.93 11.78 -21.54
N ALA A 66 10.92 10.55 -21.08
CA ALA A 66 11.12 9.37 -21.95
C ALA A 66 10.02 9.27 -23.02
N GLU A 67 8.78 9.55 -22.66
CA GLU A 67 7.65 9.61 -23.61
C GLU A 67 7.85 10.73 -24.63
N GLN A 68 8.28 11.90 -24.18
CA GLN A 68 8.60 13.04 -25.05
C GLN A 68 9.78 12.77 -25.98
N GLU A 69 10.85 12.13 -25.49
CA GLU A 69 12.01 11.71 -26.29
C GLU A 69 11.59 10.68 -27.35
N GLN A 70 10.76 9.70 -26.99
CA GLN A 70 10.24 8.72 -27.95
C GLN A 70 9.33 9.36 -29.02
N LEU A 71 8.51 10.33 -28.63
CA LEU A 71 7.68 11.07 -29.57
C LEU A 71 8.53 11.93 -30.52
N LEU A 72 9.51 12.63 -29.98
CA LEU A 72 10.46 13.42 -30.78
C LEU A 72 11.18 12.55 -31.81
N ASP A 73 11.71 11.40 -31.41
CA ASP A 73 12.40 10.46 -32.29
C ASP A 73 11.48 9.96 -33.41
N GLN A 74 10.22 9.64 -33.14
CA GLN A 74 9.23 9.27 -34.14
C GLN A 74 8.95 10.39 -35.15
N LEU A 75 8.85 11.64 -34.69
CA LEU A 75 8.61 12.79 -35.57
C LEU A 75 9.85 13.15 -36.39
N GLU A 76 11.06 12.99 -35.84
CA GLU A 76 12.32 13.18 -36.56
C GLU A 76 12.54 12.11 -37.63
N GLN A 77 12.31 10.84 -37.31
CA GLN A 77 12.37 9.73 -38.26
C GLN A 77 11.36 9.88 -39.41
N ALA A 78 10.26 10.55 -39.17
CA ALA A 78 9.27 10.83 -40.20
C ALA A 78 9.72 11.86 -41.23
N GLY A 79 10.83 12.61 -40.98
CA GLY A 79 11.38 13.58 -41.93
C GLY A 79 10.39 14.68 -42.30
N LEU A 80 9.84 15.35 -41.30
CA LEU A 80 8.82 16.40 -41.48
C LEU A 80 9.49 17.78 -41.64
N ASP A 81 9.92 18.12 -42.86
CA ASP A 81 10.69 19.35 -43.11
C ASP A 81 9.88 20.44 -43.81
N ASP A 82 8.81 20.11 -44.51
CA ASP A 82 8.02 21.02 -45.33
C ASP A 82 6.54 20.94 -44.94
N PRO A 83 5.94 22.01 -44.39
CA PRO A 83 4.54 22.04 -44.03
C PRO A 83 3.58 21.86 -45.23
N ASP A 84 4.03 22.21 -46.46
CA ASP A 84 3.27 22.10 -47.69
C ASP A 84 3.51 20.77 -48.43
N GLU A 85 4.29 19.84 -47.84
CA GLU A 85 4.62 18.54 -48.45
C GLU A 85 3.35 17.77 -48.88
N TRP A 86 2.31 17.78 -48.04
CA TRP A 86 1.06 17.09 -48.31
C TRP A 86 0.41 17.59 -49.61
N ASP A 87 0.19 18.90 -49.71
CA ASP A 87 -0.47 19.50 -50.85
C ASP A 87 0.35 19.36 -52.14
N ARG A 88 1.67 19.33 -52.02
CA ARG A 88 2.56 19.09 -53.14
C ARG A 88 2.45 17.65 -53.63
N LEU A 89 2.52 16.68 -52.72
CA LEU A 89 2.43 15.26 -53.04
C LEU A 89 1.04 14.89 -53.61
N GLU A 90 -0.05 15.45 -53.09
CA GLU A 90 -1.40 15.21 -53.58
C GLU A 90 -1.57 15.70 -55.03
N ARG A 91 -1.10 16.91 -55.34
CA ARG A 91 -1.10 17.43 -56.72
C ARG A 91 -0.26 16.58 -57.67
N GLU A 92 0.89 16.10 -57.23
CA GLU A 92 1.78 15.24 -58.04
C GLU A 92 1.16 13.85 -58.22
N GLN A 93 0.51 13.29 -57.21
CA GLN A 93 -0.23 12.04 -57.30
C GLN A 93 -1.32 12.13 -58.37
N ASP A 94 -2.14 13.18 -58.32
CA ASP A 94 -3.21 13.39 -59.30
C ASP A 94 -2.67 13.46 -60.74
N ARG A 95 -1.54 14.15 -60.93
CA ARG A 95 -0.85 14.23 -62.23
C ARG A 95 -0.40 12.86 -62.75
N LEU A 96 0.27 12.08 -61.88
CA LEU A 96 0.79 10.77 -62.24
C LEU A 96 -0.30 9.72 -62.44
N VAL A 97 -1.37 9.73 -61.61
CA VAL A 97 -2.52 8.83 -61.77
C VAL A 97 -3.16 9.02 -63.15
N HIS A 98 -3.35 10.26 -63.59
CA HIS A 98 -3.85 10.53 -64.93
C HIS A 98 -2.90 10.03 -66.01
N GLY A 99 -1.58 10.21 -65.84
CA GLY A 99 -0.55 9.71 -66.77
C GLY A 99 -0.58 8.18 -66.89
N VAL A 100 -0.58 7.45 -65.76
CA VAL A 100 -0.64 5.98 -65.73
C VAL A 100 -1.95 5.46 -66.36
N HIS A 101 -3.10 6.09 -66.04
CA HIS A 101 -4.38 5.68 -66.62
C HIS A 101 -4.41 5.88 -68.17
N LEU A 102 -3.88 7.01 -68.65
CA LEU A 102 -3.75 7.26 -70.10
C LEU A 102 -2.82 6.24 -70.76
N GLN A 103 -1.71 5.90 -70.16
CA GLN A 103 -0.77 4.89 -70.66
C GLN A 103 -1.43 3.49 -70.74
N GLN A 104 -2.18 3.08 -69.70
CA GLN A 104 -2.95 1.84 -69.70
C GLN A 104 -4.00 1.83 -70.86
N SER A 105 -4.68 2.97 -71.05
CA SER A 105 -5.66 3.13 -72.11
C SER A 105 -5.01 3.04 -73.51
N LEU A 106 -3.82 3.64 -73.68
CA LEU A 106 -3.01 3.51 -74.89
C LEU A 106 -2.63 2.06 -75.14
N ALA A 107 -2.16 1.33 -74.15
CA ALA A 107 -1.80 -0.08 -74.26
C ALA A 107 -2.99 -0.93 -74.76
N VAL A 108 -4.20 -0.67 -74.22
CA VAL A 108 -5.42 -1.33 -74.71
C VAL A 108 -5.74 -0.96 -76.15
N LEU A 109 -5.53 0.31 -76.57
CA LEU A 109 -5.75 0.75 -77.95
C LEU A 109 -4.77 0.08 -78.89
N PHE A 110 -3.46 0.02 -78.56
CA PHE A 110 -2.45 -0.66 -79.37
C PHE A 110 -2.73 -2.15 -79.50
N GLY A 111 -3.12 -2.83 -78.39
CA GLY A 111 -3.53 -4.23 -78.41
C GLY A 111 -4.67 -4.51 -79.45
N ARG A 112 -5.64 -3.58 -79.56
CA ARG A 112 -6.76 -3.74 -80.51
C ARG A 112 -6.35 -3.35 -81.89
N LEU A 113 -5.60 -2.30 -82.05
CA LEU A 113 -5.31 -1.73 -83.39
C LEU A 113 -4.15 -2.40 -84.14
N ARG A 114 -3.05 -2.73 -83.37
CA ARG A 114 -1.77 -3.17 -83.91
C ARG A 114 -1.38 -4.59 -83.50
N ASP A 115 -1.40 -4.91 -82.23
CA ASP A 115 -0.72 -6.11 -81.70
C ASP A 115 -1.60 -7.37 -81.74
N GLY A 116 -2.93 -7.20 -81.71
CA GLY A 116 -3.85 -8.34 -81.69
C GLY A 116 -3.78 -9.13 -80.35
N ALA A 117 -4.50 -10.25 -80.27
CA ALA A 117 -4.39 -11.25 -79.20
C ALA A 117 -4.39 -12.65 -79.84
N GLU A 118 -3.93 -13.70 -79.07
CA GLU A 118 -3.80 -15.08 -79.60
C GLU A 118 -5.03 -15.64 -80.32
N GLN A 119 -6.25 -15.11 -80.06
CA GLN A 119 -7.48 -15.56 -80.68
C GLN A 119 -8.25 -14.45 -81.44
N ALA A 120 -7.69 -13.23 -81.49
CA ALA A 120 -8.37 -12.07 -82.15
C ALA A 120 -7.31 -11.23 -82.89
N PRO A 121 -7.29 -11.33 -84.26
CA PRO A 121 -6.38 -10.50 -85.04
C PRO A 121 -6.58 -9.01 -84.80
N SER A 122 -5.54 -8.20 -84.99
CA SER A 122 -5.61 -6.75 -84.84
C SER A 122 -6.44 -6.14 -85.98
N LEU A 123 -6.88 -4.88 -85.78
CA LEU A 123 -7.58 -4.14 -86.83
C LEU A 123 -6.69 -4.01 -88.07
N GLN A 124 -5.37 -3.85 -87.90
CA GLN A 124 -4.37 -3.77 -88.92
C GLN A 124 -4.30 -5.08 -89.73
N ASP A 125 -4.34 -6.26 -89.03
CA ASP A 125 -4.39 -7.59 -89.68
C ASP A 125 -5.68 -7.79 -90.52
N HIS A 126 -6.80 -7.35 -89.92
CA HIS A 126 -8.09 -7.42 -90.64
C HIS A 126 -8.10 -6.60 -91.95
N PHE A 127 -7.57 -5.37 -91.89
CA PHE A 127 -7.44 -4.54 -93.06
C PHE A 127 -6.48 -5.10 -94.12
N ALA A 128 -5.33 -5.68 -93.67
CA ALA A 128 -4.40 -6.35 -94.58
C ALA A 128 -5.07 -7.53 -95.30
N ALA A 129 -5.81 -8.38 -94.56
CA ALA A 129 -6.54 -9.49 -95.15
C ALA A 129 -7.63 -9.01 -96.13
N VAL A 130 -8.44 -7.97 -95.78
CA VAL A 130 -9.43 -7.39 -96.65
C VAL A 130 -8.80 -6.81 -97.93
N ASN A 131 -7.71 -6.10 -97.85
CA ASN A 131 -6.96 -5.57 -98.98
C ASN A 131 -6.44 -6.64 -99.90
N GLN A 132 -5.91 -7.76 -99.29
CA GLN A 132 -5.42 -8.92 -100.06
C GLN A 132 -6.59 -9.57 -100.86
N GLU A 133 -7.74 -9.79 -100.22
CA GLU A 133 -8.93 -10.34 -100.90
C GLU A 133 -9.45 -9.40 -102.03
N LEU A 134 -9.61 -8.09 -101.79
CA LEU A 134 -10.04 -7.11 -102.75
C LEU A 134 -9.04 -6.99 -103.91
N GLN A 135 -7.73 -7.15 -103.64
CA GLN A 135 -6.70 -7.20 -104.71
C GLN A 135 -6.90 -8.39 -105.61
N ALA A 136 -7.19 -9.60 -105.05
CA ALA A 136 -7.49 -10.79 -105.81
C ALA A 136 -8.83 -10.62 -106.68
N MET A 137 -9.83 -10.07 -105.99
CA MET A 137 -11.12 -9.82 -106.64
C MET A 137 -11.04 -8.81 -107.82
N THR A 138 -10.22 -7.76 -107.70
CA THR A 138 -10.04 -6.73 -108.77
C THR A 138 -9.37 -7.31 -110.02
N GLN A 139 -8.66 -8.44 -109.92
CA GLN A 139 -8.15 -9.15 -111.08
C GLN A 139 -9.28 -9.83 -111.91
N MET A 140 -10.41 -10.15 -111.23
CA MET A 140 -11.56 -10.79 -111.89
C MET A 140 -12.61 -9.77 -112.38
N ASP A 141 -12.74 -8.69 -111.57
CA ASP A 141 -13.72 -7.61 -111.88
C ASP A 141 -13.13 -6.23 -111.61
N ALA A 142 -12.81 -5.48 -112.69
CA ALA A 142 -12.23 -4.15 -112.57
C ALA A 142 -13.19 -3.10 -111.96
N SER A 143 -14.48 -3.36 -111.87
CA SER A 143 -15.43 -2.47 -111.20
C SER A 143 -15.20 -2.32 -109.69
N LEU A 144 -14.45 -3.23 -109.11
CA LEU A 144 -14.09 -3.25 -107.65
C LEU A 144 -12.89 -2.34 -107.30
N ILE A 145 -12.19 -1.78 -108.30
CA ILE A 145 -11.04 -0.89 -108.07
C ILE A 145 -11.35 0.25 -107.05
N PRO A 146 -12.50 0.94 -107.16
CA PRO A 146 -12.83 2.02 -106.21
C PRO A 146 -12.99 1.52 -104.79
N LEU A 147 -13.55 0.30 -104.58
CA LEU A 147 -13.66 -0.31 -103.22
C LEU A 147 -12.30 -0.71 -102.65
N ARG A 148 -11.39 -1.31 -103.44
CA ARG A 148 -10.04 -1.60 -103.07
C ARG A 148 -9.29 -0.30 -102.62
N ASN A 149 -9.38 0.75 -103.42
CA ASN A 149 -8.77 2.03 -103.10
C ASN A 149 -9.32 2.59 -101.79
N ARG A 150 -10.62 2.47 -101.58
CA ARG A 150 -11.21 2.90 -100.28
C ARG A 150 -10.73 2.05 -99.08
N ALA A 151 -10.57 0.74 -99.25
CA ALA A 151 -10.03 -0.11 -98.19
C ALA A 151 -8.56 0.23 -97.93
N PHE A 152 -7.76 0.54 -98.92
CA PHE A 152 -6.40 0.99 -98.77
C PHE A 152 -6.31 2.35 -98.07
N ASP A 153 -7.14 3.31 -98.42
CA ASP A 153 -7.25 4.61 -97.74
C ASP A 153 -7.62 4.45 -96.26
N LEU A 154 -8.46 3.49 -95.86
CA LEU A 154 -8.86 3.18 -94.54
C LEU A 154 -7.66 2.53 -93.75
N GLN A 155 -6.94 1.61 -94.40
CA GLN A 155 -5.71 1.02 -93.78
C GLN A 155 -4.67 2.11 -93.49
N THR A 156 -4.39 2.99 -94.44
CA THR A 156 -3.53 4.13 -94.27
C THR A 156 -3.97 5.03 -93.12
N GLY A 157 -5.30 5.29 -93.03
CA GLY A 157 -5.85 6.06 -91.92
C GLY A 157 -5.67 5.42 -90.55
N VAL A 158 -5.69 4.06 -90.43
CA VAL A 158 -5.41 3.35 -89.23
C VAL A 158 -3.89 3.45 -88.81
N GLU A 159 -3.02 3.38 -89.86
CA GLU A 159 -1.58 3.55 -89.69
C GLU A 159 -1.19 4.97 -89.17
N ASP A 160 -1.89 5.99 -89.78
CA ASP A 160 -1.73 7.39 -89.34
C ASP A 160 -2.23 7.61 -87.92
N LEU A 161 -3.37 7.02 -87.54
CA LEU A 161 -3.85 7.05 -86.15
C LEU A 161 -2.83 6.37 -85.16
N LEU A 162 -2.32 5.23 -85.56
CA LEU A 162 -1.32 4.53 -84.71
C LEU A 162 -0.04 5.37 -84.51
N ARG A 163 0.44 6.05 -85.57
CA ARG A 163 1.59 6.96 -85.42
C ARG A 163 1.31 8.15 -84.55
N ALA A 164 0.08 8.71 -84.63
CA ALA A 164 -0.35 9.81 -83.76
C ALA A 164 -0.46 9.37 -82.29
N LEU A 165 -0.98 8.17 -82.03
CA LEU A 165 -1.06 7.59 -80.68
C LEU A 165 0.34 7.25 -80.13
N ASP A 166 1.27 6.71 -80.92
CA ASP A 166 2.64 6.48 -80.52
C ASP A 166 3.37 7.79 -80.12
N HIS A 167 3.19 8.85 -80.93
CA HIS A 167 3.76 10.17 -80.57
C HIS A 167 3.17 10.76 -79.31
N TYR A 168 1.84 10.59 -79.09
CA TYR A 168 1.18 11.00 -77.85
C TYR A 168 1.72 10.21 -76.66
N GLY A 169 1.89 8.89 -76.81
CA GLY A 169 2.40 8.00 -75.77
C GLY A 169 3.82 8.34 -75.31
N VAL A 170 4.69 8.71 -76.24
CA VAL A 170 6.09 9.15 -75.94
C VAL A 170 6.11 10.46 -75.16
N ALA A 171 5.12 11.34 -75.42
CA ALA A 171 5.03 12.61 -74.67
C ALA A 171 4.34 12.48 -73.29
N LEU A 172 3.82 11.31 -72.95
CA LEU A 172 3.15 11.08 -71.69
C LEU A 172 4.18 10.77 -70.58
N GLU A 173 4.34 11.70 -69.67
CA GLU A 173 5.12 11.43 -68.44
C GLU A 173 4.27 10.50 -67.54
N SER A 174 4.69 9.27 -67.41
CA SER A 174 4.14 8.34 -66.39
C SER A 174 5.28 7.59 -65.75
N ASP A 175 5.33 7.68 -64.42
CA ASP A 175 6.27 6.98 -63.58
C ASP A 175 5.50 6.22 -62.48
N PRO A 176 5.23 4.93 -62.69
CA PRO A 176 4.52 4.10 -61.70
C PRO A 176 5.29 3.97 -60.40
N GLU A 177 6.61 3.89 -60.44
CA GLU A 177 7.43 3.75 -59.22
C GLU A 177 7.37 5.02 -58.39
N GLN A 178 7.36 6.19 -59.05
CA GLN A 178 7.18 7.47 -58.36
C GLN A 178 5.75 7.61 -57.76
N LEU A 179 4.75 7.10 -58.48
CA LEU A 179 3.39 7.08 -57.97
C LEU A 179 3.25 6.24 -56.69
N ASP A 180 3.80 5.04 -56.70
CA ASP A 180 3.81 4.15 -55.53
C ASP A 180 4.54 4.82 -54.33
N PHE A 181 5.71 5.41 -54.58
CA PHE A 181 6.45 6.15 -53.53
C PHE A 181 5.62 7.31 -52.95
N ILE A 182 4.94 8.09 -53.77
CA ILE A 182 4.10 9.20 -53.31
C ILE A 182 2.92 8.66 -52.49
N GLN A 183 2.30 7.57 -52.92
CA GLN A 183 1.17 6.95 -52.20
C GLN A 183 1.61 6.45 -50.82
N ASP A 184 2.73 5.76 -50.74
CA ASP A 184 3.29 5.31 -49.48
C ASP A 184 3.61 6.48 -48.54
N ARG A 185 4.19 7.55 -49.07
CA ARG A 185 4.51 8.75 -48.29
C ARG A 185 3.26 9.46 -47.78
N LEU A 186 2.25 9.64 -48.61
CA LEU A 186 0.95 10.21 -48.21
C LEU A 186 0.27 9.35 -47.12
N GLU A 187 0.32 8.02 -47.26
CA GLU A 187 -0.23 7.13 -46.24
C GLU A 187 0.53 7.24 -44.92
N GLN A 188 1.85 7.33 -44.95
CA GLN A 188 2.68 7.56 -43.78
C GLN A 188 2.31 8.88 -43.06
N LEU A 189 2.22 9.98 -43.81
CA LEU A 189 1.84 11.27 -43.24
C LEU A 189 0.42 11.24 -42.68
N LYS A 190 -0.53 10.60 -43.36
CA LYS A 190 -1.93 10.45 -42.93
C LYS A 190 -2.04 9.63 -41.62
N ARG A 191 -1.22 8.58 -41.47
CA ARG A 191 -1.16 7.79 -40.23
C ARG A 191 -0.65 8.64 -39.08
N LEU A 192 0.38 9.47 -39.29
CA LEU A 192 0.92 10.38 -38.28
C LEU A 192 -0.11 11.44 -37.86
N GLN A 193 -0.75 12.11 -38.81
CA GLN A 193 -1.80 13.09 -38.54
C GLN A 193 -2.95 12.50 -37.72
N ARG A 194 -3.44 11.31 -38.11
CA ARG A 194 -4.53 10.62 -37.39
C ARG A 194 -4.11 10.22 -35.99
N ARG A 195 -2.87 9.75 -35.81
CA ARG A 195 -2.35 9.31 -34.51
C ARG A 195 -2.23 10.48 -33.53
N HIS A 196 -1.80 11.64 -33.98
CA HIS A 196 -1.54 12.79 -33.13
C HIS A 196 -2.64 13.86 -33.17
N GLY A 197 -3.62 13.73 -34.06
CA GLY A 197 -4.73 14.69 -34.20
C GLY A 197 -4.29 16.07 -34.69
N LEU A 198 -3.13 16.17 -35.34
CA LEU A 198 -2.52 17.40 -35.83
C LEU A 198 -2.36 17.32 -37.38
N ASP A 199 -2.42 18.47 -38.03
CA ASP A 199 -1.97 18.59 -39.42
C ASP A 199 -0.45 18.57 -39.51
N LEU A 200 0.10 18.59 -40.73
CA LEU A 200 1.54 18.50 -40.96
C LEU A 200 2.30 19.66 -40.31
N ALA A 201 1.78 20.88 -40.41
CA ALA A 201 2.38 22.05 -39.79
C ALA A 201 2.36 21.95 -38.27
N GLY A 202 1.28 21.44 -37.68
CA GLY A 202 1.16 21.18 -36.24
C GLY A 202 2.14 20.12 -35.76
N LEU A 203 2.38 19.06 -36.55
CA LEU A 203 3.38 18.02 -36.23
C LEU A 203 4.81 18.59 -36.23
N ILE A 204 5.14 19.43 -37.21
CA ILE A 204 6.44 20.14 -37.28
C ILE A 204 6.63 21.02 -36.07
N THR A 205 5.62 21.85 -35.76
CA THR A 205 5.64 22.74 -34.57
C THR A 205 5.83 21.92 -33.30
N ARG A 206 5.09 20.83 -33.14
CA ARG A 206 5.19 19.94 -31.97
C ARG A 206 6.56 19.30 -31.83
N ARG A 207 7.18 18.87 -32.94
CA ARG A 207 8.55 18.35 -32.96
C ARG A 207 9.54 19.40 -32.44
N ASP A 208 9.43 20.63 -32.92
CA ASP A 208 10.36 21.71 -32.57
C ASP A 208 10.19 22.15 -31.10
N GLU A 209 8.95 22.22 -30.61
CA GLU A 209 8.65 22.46 -29.18
C GLU A 209 9.23 21.37 -28.28
N LEU A 210 9.08 20.08 -28.64
CA LEU A 210 9.66 18.97 -27.87
C LEU A 210 11.20 19.02 -27.83
N ARG A 211 11.81 19.37 -28.96
CA ARG A 211 13.26 19.54 -29.03
C ARG A 211 13.76 20.63 -28.10
N GLU A 212 13.07 21.77 -28.03
CA GLU A 212 13.41 22.87 -27.14
C GLU A 212 13.20 22.49 -25.66
N GLN A 213 12.07 21.88 -25.31
CA GLN A 213 11.74 21.43 -23.96
C GLN A 213 12.77 20.41 -23.43
N LEU A 214 13.21 19.47 -24.26
CA LEU A 214 14.18 18.45 -23.86
C LEU A 214 15.61 18.98 -23.69
N MET A 215 15.95 20.12 -24.32
CA MET A 215 17.24 20.79 -24.12
C MET A 215 17.34 21.55 -22.78
N GLU A 216 16.23 21.96 -22.18
CA GLU A 216 16.23 22.78 -20.94
C GLU A 216 16.36 21.98 -19.63
N GLY A 217 16.44 20.64 -19.66
CA GLY A 217 16.44 19.77 -18.48
C GLY A 217 17.68 19.89 -17.60
N GLY A 218 17.55 20.48 -16.41
CA GLY A 218 18.60 20.56 -15.38
C GLY A 218 18.52 19.43 -14.34
N VAL A 219 19.67 18.96 -13.85
CA VAL A 219 19.79 17.94 -12.79
C VAL A 219 19.45 18.56 -11.42
N SER A 220 18.55 17.91 -10.65
CA SER A 220 18.12 18.37 -9.32
C SER A 220 19.17 18.03 -8.25
N THR A 221 19.85 19.02 -7.71
CA THR A 221 20.71 18.93 -6.50
C THR A 221 19.92 18.70 -5.21
N ASP A 222 18.59 18.79 -5.25
CA ASP A 222 17.74 18.69 -4.08
C ASP A 222 17.60 17.24 -3.55
N LEU A 223 17.72 16.23 -4.41
CA LEU A 223 17.58 14.83 -4.01
C LEU A 223 18.69 14.38 -3.05
N GLU A 224 19.93 14.68 -3.37
CA GLU A 224 21.08 14.37 -2.50
C GLU A 224 20.97 15.05 -1.14
N ARG A 225 20.51 16.30 -1.11
CA ARG A 225 20.28 17.04 0.13
C ARG A 225 19.21 16.39 0.99
N LEU A 226 18.09 15.97 0.40
CA LEU A 226 17.01 15.30 1.14
C LEU A 226 17.41 13.91 1.63
N ARG A 227 18.17 13.15 0.86
CA ARG A 227 18.75 11.86 1.30
C ARG A 227 19.67 12.02 2.50
N GLN A 228 20.54 13.02 2.46
CA GLN A 228 21.41 13.32 3.60
C GLN A 228 20.60 13.75 4.83
N GLN A 229 19.57 14.56 4.66
CA GLN A 229 18.69 14.99 5.75
C GLN A 229 17.93 13.80 6.36
N GLU A 230 17.33 12.94 5.53
CA GLU A 230 16.66 11.73 6.01
C GLU A 230 17.62 10.84 6.80
N GLN A 231 18.83 10.59 6.29
CA GLN A 231 19.83 9.77 6.96
C GLN A 231 20.29 10.38 8.29
N GLN A 232 20.43 11.68 8.39
CA GLN A 232 20.76 12.36 9.64
C GLN A 232 19.62 12.21 10.65
N CYS A 233 18.37 12.41 10.26
CA CYS A 233 17.21 12.23 11.11
C CYS A 233 17.06 10.77 11.56
N ARG A 234 17.30 9.80 10.67
CA ARG A 234 17.31 8.36 11.00
C ARG A 234 18.37 8.04 12.04
N SER A 235 19.58 8.52 11.86
CA SER A 235 20.68 8.31 12.82
C SER A 235 20.40 8.96 14.19
N ALA A 236 19.71 10.10 14.22
CA ALA A 236 19.29 10.74 15.46
C ALA A 236 18.21 9.92 16.17
N LEU A 237 17.23 9.39 15.43
CA LEU A 237 16.19 8.49 15.95
C LEU A 237 16.79 7.22 16.53
N ASP A 238 17.76 6.60 15.85
CA ASP A 238 18.42 5.37 16.32
C ASP A 238 19.16 5.59 17.62
N ARG A 239 19.86 6.73 17.77
CA ARG A 239 20.51 7.12 19.03
C ARG A 239 19.51 7.34 20.16
N ALA A 240 18.41 8.04 19.88
CA ALA A 240 17.35 8.27 20.88
C ALA A 240 16.70 6.94 21.30
N ASN A 241 16.43 6.02 20.36
CA ASN A 241 15.93 4.69 20.66
C ASN A 241 16.89 3.87 21.53
N ALA A 242 18.19 3.93 21.29
CA ALA A 242 19.18 3.24 22.10
C ALA A 242 19.18 3.75 23.56
N LEU A 243 19.07 5.06 23.76
CA LEU A 243 18.97 5.66 25.10
C LEU A 243 17.67 5.25 25.80
N LEU A 244 16.54 5.30 25.09
CA LEU A 244 15.25 4.87 25.62
C LEU A 244 15.27 3.39 26.01
N ARG A 245 15.88 2.53 25.20
CA ARG A 245 16.06 1.10 25.50
C ARG A 245 16.85 0.89 26.78
N THR A 246 17.96 1.60 26.97
CA THR A 246 18.76 1.53 28.18
C THR A 246 17.94 1.93 29.42
N ALA A 247 17.23 3.04 29.36
CA ALA A 247 16.36 3.49 30.44
C ALA A 247 15.23 2.50 30.76
N ARG A 248 14.65 1.85 29.71
CA ARG A 248 13.67 0.77 29.90
C ARG A 248 14.23 -0.47 30.55
N LEU A 249 15.47 -0.87 30.23
CA LEU A 249 16.12 -2.00 30.87
C LEU A 249 16.35 -1.73 32.38
N GLU A 250 16.79 -0.54 32.77
CA GLU A 250 16.93 -0.12 34.16
C GLU A 250 15.58 -0.13 34.90
N ALA A 251 14.54 0.41 34.28
CA ALA A 251 13.18 0.38 34.83
C ALA A 251 12.65 -1.07 34.97
N ALA A 252 12.96 -1.94 34.01
CA ALA A 252 12.58 -3.36 34.04
C ALA A 252 13.25 -4.09 35.20
N GLU A 253 14.53 -3.89 35.41
CA GLU A 253 15.27 -4.48 36.54
C GLU A 253 14.72 -4.00 37.89
N SER A 254 14.40 -2.70 38.00
CA SER A 254 13.79 -2.13 39.21
C SER A 254 12.40 -2.74 39.48
N LEU A 255 11.55 -2.89 38.42
CA LEU A 255 10.24 -3.53 38.52
C LEU A 255 10.37 -4.99 38.96
N GLN A 256 11.27 -5.76 38.33
CA GLN A 256 11.52 -7.17 38.66
C GLN A 256 11.95 -7.33 40.13
N THR A 257 12.90 -6.54 40.55
CA THR A 257 13.41 -6.58 41.93
C THR A 257 12.30 -6.23 42.94
N SER A 258 11.56 -5.15 42.69
CA SER A 258 10.48 -4.71 43.57
C SER A 258 9.36 -5.74 43.69
N LEU A 259 8.99 -6.35 42.56
CA LEU A 259 7.94 -7.36 42.51
C LEU A 259 8.36 -8.65 43.20
N LEU A 260 9.57 -9.16 42.92
CA LEU A 260 10.09 -10.39 43.52
C LEU A 260 10.26 -10.29 45.03
N ASN A 261 10.46 -9.11 45.58
CA ASN A 261 10.48 -8.90 47.02
C ASN A 261 9.09 -9.00 47.69
N LEU A 262 8.02 -8.70 46.97
CA LEU A 262 6.66 -8.77 47.48
C LEU A 262 6.00 -10.15 47.37
N LEU A 263 6.50 -11.03 46.49
CA LEU A 263 5.86 -12.31 46.21
C LEU A 263 6.03 -13.40 47.24
N PRO A 264 7.20 -13.57 47.92
CA PRO A 264 7.40 -14.65 48.91
C PRO A 264 6.41 -14.66 50.06
N PRO A 265 6.07 -13.52 50.72
CA PRO A 265 5.06 -13.50 51.76
C PRO A 265 3.66 -13.90 51.28
N MET A 266 3.40 -13.80 50.00
CA MET A 266 2.13 -14.18 49.35
C MET A 266 2.07 -15.64 48.91
N GLY A 267 3.03 -16.48 49.36
CA GLY A 267 3.09 -17.88 48.96
C GLY A 267 3.61 -18.12 47.55
N LEU A 268 4.29 -17.14 46.96
CA LEU A 268 4.81 -17.16 45.60
C LEU A 268 6.37 -17.05 45.63
N ALA A 269 7.03 -17.83 46.50
CA ALA A 269 8.47 -17.74 46.70
C ALA A 269 9.31 -18.20 45.47
N ASN A 270 8.77 -19.08 44.65
CA ASN A 270 9.50 -19.71 43.55
C ASN A 270 9.14 -19.12 42.17
N VAL A 271 8.40 -18.04 42.17
CA VAL A 271 7.98 -17.35 40.94
C VAL A 271 9.16 -16.71 40.23
N ARG A 272 9.17 -16.82 38.90
CA ARG A 272 10.07 -16.04 38.07
C ARG A 272 9.22 -15.02 37.27
N PHE A 273 9.75 -13.82 37.20
CA PHE A 273 9.16 -12.73 36.45
C PHE A 273 10.26 -12.01 35.66
N GLU A 274 10.02 -11.72 34.41
CA GLU A 274 10.95 -11.04 33.53
C GLU A 274 10.21 -10.05 32.65
N VAL A 275 10.83 -8.90 32.42
CA VAL A 275 10.37 -7.90 31.45
C VAL A 275 11.23 -8.04 30.20
N GLU A 276 10.64 -8.53 29.12
CA GLU A 276 11.30 -8.72 27.84
C GLU A 276 11.12 -7.49 26.95
N LEU A 277 12.22 -6.99 26.38
CA LEU A 277 12.25 -5.92 25.38
C LEU A 277 12.59 -6.52 24.02
N MET A 278 11.59 -6.64 23.15
CA MET A 278 11.74 -7.17 21.79
C MET A 278 11.94 -6.02 20.80
N PRO A 279 12.88 -6.12 19.86
CA PRO A 279 13.00 -5.13 18.79
C PRO A 279 11.75 -5.17 17.89
N ILE A 280 11.21 -3.99 17.59
CA ILE A 280 10.12 -3.77 16.65
C ILE A 280 10.49 -2.63 15.71
N GLU A 281 9.74 -2.47 14.62
CA GLU A 281 9.87 -1.30 13.76
C GLU A 281 9.70 -0.01 14.57
N PRO A 282 10.52 1.02 14.31
CA PRO A 282 10.46 2.28 15.02
C PRO A 282 9.08 2.93 14.94
N THR A 283 8.60 3.37 16.09
CA THR A 283 7.36 4.11 16.25
C THR A 283 7.63 5.40 17.04
N GLU A 284 6.63 6.25 17.18
CA GLU A 284 6.69 7.42 18.06
C GLU A 284 6.92 7.05 19.55
N HIS A 285 6.83 5.78 19.88
CA HIS A 285 7.01 5.25 21.24
C HIS A 285 8.32 4.47 21.41
N GLY A 286 9.16 4.45 20.40
CA GLY A 286 10.41 3.70 20.39
C GLY A 286 10.38 2.48 19.47
N SER A 287 11.49 1.74 19.52
CA SER A 287 11.72 0.52 18.73
C SER A 287 11.69 -0.76 19.58
N ASP A 288 11.05 -0.71 20.76
CA ASP A 288 10.92 -1.86 21.66
C ASP A 288 9.45 -2.21 21.93
N GLY A 289 9.09 -3.45 21.68
CA GLY A 289 7.90 -4.08 22.25
C GLY A 289 8.19 -4.56 23.66
N VAL A 290 7.32 -4.24 24.63
CA VAL A 290 7.47 -4.66 26.02
C VAL A 290 6.54 -5.83 26.29
N ARG A 291 7.08 -6.90 26.89
CA ARG A 291 6.33 -8.09 27.25
C ARG A 291 6.70 -8.58 28.66
N PHE A 292 5.69 -8.78 29.50
CA PHE A 292 5.85 -9.33 30.83
C PHE A 292 5.72 -10.85 30.78
N LEU A 293 6.79 -11.54 31.17
CA LEU A 293 6.88 -12.98 31.22
C LEU A 293 6.82 -13.46 32.69
N PHE A 294 6.12 -14.55 32.91
CA PHE A 294 5.87 -15.11 34.22
C PHE A 294 5.97 -16.63 34.20
N SER A 295 6.48 -17.19 35.32
CA SER A 295 6.44 -18.63 35.58
C SER A 295 6.17 -18.85 37.06
N ALA A 296 5.10 -19.58 37.39
CA ALA A 296 4.68 -19.86 38.76
C ALA A 296 5.58 -20.92 39.46
N ASN A 297 6.13 -21.86 38.72
CA ASN A 297 6.81 -23.03 39.25
C ASN A 297 8.24 -23.16 38.74
N PRO A 298 9.19 -23.66 39.59
CA PRO A 298 10.52 -23.99 39.14
C PRO A 298 10.50 -25.03 38.02
N GLY A 299 11.29 -24.79 36.96
CA GLY A 299 11.39 -25.75 35.84
C GLY A 299 10.35 -25.53 34.72
N GLN A 300 9.32 -24.72 34.90
CA GLN A 300 8.46 -24.28 33.83
C GLN A 300 9.09 -23.14 33.03
N PRO A 301 8.93 -23.07 31.71
CA PRO A 301 9.39 -21.94 30.93
C PRO A 301 8.65 -20.64 31.31
N LEU A 302 9.32 -19.52 31.13
CA LEU A 302 8.66 -18.22 31.19
C LEU A 302 7.66 -18.10 30.01
N ALA A 303 6.44 -17.70 30.29
CA ALA A 303 5.40 -17.50 29.31
C ALA A 303 4.72 -16.13 29.51
N PRO A 304 4.12 -15.55 28.47
CA PRO A 304 3.33 -14.34 28.61
C PRO A 304 2.25 -14.48 29.68
N LEU A 305 1.98 -13.42 30.43
CA LEU A 305 1.01 -13.43 31.53
C LEU A 305 -0.38 -14.01 31.15
N ILE A 306 -0.79 -13.88 29.89
CA ILE A 306 -2.06 -14.38 29.39
C ILE A 306 -2.14 -15.92 29.30
N GLU A 307 -0.99 -16.58 29.12
CA GLU A 307 -0.91 -18.03 28.89
C GLU A 307 -0.81 -18.81 30.20
N VAL A 308 -0.60 -18.12 31.31
CA VAL A 308 -0.42 -18.76 32.61
C VAL A 308 -1.77 -18.88 33.33
N ALA A 309 -2.35 -20.05 33.27
CA ALA A 309 -3.68 -20.34 33.83
C ALA A 309 -3.59 -20.90 35.27
N SER A 310 -3.54 -20.03 36.30
CA SER A 310 -3.94 -20.46 37.62
C SER A 310 -4.65 -19.33 38.35
N GLY A 311 -5.92 -19.54 38.76
CA GLY A 311 -6.78 -18.48 39.28
C GLY A 311 -6.19 -17.74 40.49
N GLY A 312 -5.88 -18.45 41.60
CA GLY A 312 -5.42 -17.81 42.86
C GLY A 312 -3.99 -17.27 42.82
N GLU A 313 -3.06 -17.97 42.13
CA GLU A 313 -1.64 -17.53 42.04
C GLU A 313 -1.53 -16.29 41.16
N MET A 314 -2.20 -16.28 40.05
CA MET A 314 -2.24 -15.12 39.16
C MET A 314 -2.90 -13.91 39.83
N SER A 315 -3.98 -14.10 40.57
CA SER A 315 -4.65 -13.00 41.30
C SER A 315 -3.72 -12.38 42.34
N ARG A 316 -2.93 -13.21 43.11
CA ARG A 316 -1.93 -12.72 44.06
C ARG A 316 -0.76 -12.01 43.38
N PHE A 317 -0.27 -12.57 42.27
CA PHE A 317 0.74 -11.91 41.44
C PHE A 317 0.26 -10.54 40.97
N LEU A 318 -0.97 -10.45 40.47
CA LEU A 318 -1.60 -9.20 40.02
C LEU A 318 -1.75 -8.20 41.18
N LEU A 319 -2.07 -8.65 42.40
CA LEU A 319 -2.10 -7.78 43.57
C LEU A 319 -0.73 -7.17 43.85
N ALA A 320 0.34 -7.99 43.84
CA ALA A 320 1.72 -7.51 44.01
C ALA A 320 2.13 -6.54 42.90
N LEU A 321 1.84 -6.88 41.63
CA LEU A 321 2.13 -6.02 40.47
C LEU A 321 1.40 -4.69 40.59
N LYS A 322 0.10 -4.69 40.90
CA LYS A 322 -0.67 -3.48 41.11
C LYS A 322 -0.19 -2.63 42.29
N THR A 323 0.37 -3.27 43.30
CA THR A 323 1.00 -2.56 44.43
C THR A 323 2.25 -1.80 44.00
N VAL A 324 3.14 -2.43 43.22
CA VAL A 324 4.32 -1.77 42.66
C VAL A 324 3.90 -0.65 41.68
N LEU A 325 2.90 -0.88 40.88
CA LEU A 325 2.40 0.09 39.87
C LEU A 325 1.53 1.19 40.52
N ALA A 326 1.17 1.09 41.78
CA ALA A 326 0.22 2.02 42.40
C ALA A 326 0.63 3.49 42.32
N ALA A 327 1.92 3.78 42.31
CA ALA A 327 2.41 5.16 42.19
C ALA A 327 2.20 5.74 40.79
N VAL A 328 2.10 4.90 39.73
CA VAL A 328 2.13 5.31 38.31
C VAL A 328 0.90 4.88 37.52
N ASP A 329 0.09 3.95 38.05
CA ASP A 329 -1.17 3.53 37.43
C ASP A 329 -2.24 4.60 37.65
N GLY A 330 -2.94 5.01 36.61
CA GLY A 330 -3.96 6.06 36.67
C GLY A 330 -5.32 5.61 37.26
N SER A 331 -5.47 4.32 37.62
CA SER A 331 -6.74 3.78 38.10
C SER A 331 -7.08 4.28 39.51
N SER A 332 -8.23 4.93 39.69
CA SER A 332 -8.68 5.45 40.98
C SER A 332 -9.35 4.39 41.85
N THR A 333 -9.94 3.34 41.30
CA THR A 333 -10.66 2.27 41.97
C THR A 333 -10.19 0.91 41.48
N LEU A 334 -9.84 0.03 42.41
CA LEU A 334 -9.44 -1.35 42.16
C LEU A 334 -10.43 -2.31 42.77
N LEU A 335 -10.82 -3.36 42.04
CA LEU A 335 -11.68 -4.45 42.57
C LEU A 335 -10.89 -5.76 42.42
N PHE A 336 -10.70 -6.47 43.53
CA PHE A 336 -10.09 -7.79 43.60
C PHE A 336 -11.12 -8.85 43.93
N ASP A 337 -11.16 -9.91 43.17
CA ASP A 337 -12.05 -11.06 43.40
C ASP A 337 -11.21 -12.34 43.46
N GLU A 338 -11.58 -13.28 44.35
CA GLU A 338 -10.95 -14.60 44.53
C GLU A 338 -9.45 -14.60 44.77
N ILE A 339 -8.86 -13.50 45.26
CA ILE A 339 -7.40 -13.42 45.53
C ILE A 339 -6.95 -14.36 46.67
N ASP A 340 -7.83 -14.75 47.53
CA ASP A 340 -7.64 -15.57 48.71
C ASP A 340 -8.00 -17.05 48.47
N SER A 341 -8.24 -17.45 47.22
CA SER A 341 -8.53 -18.85 46.88
C SER A 341 -7.30 -19.75 47.17
N GLY A 342 -7.47 -20.80 47.99
CA GLY A 342 -6.44 -21.80 48.27
C GLY A 342 -5.29 -21.33 49.16
N VAL A 343 -5.44 -20.22 49.95
CA VAL A 343 -4.37 -19.69 50.79
C VAL A 343 -4.62 -19.94 52.31
N SER A 344 -3.54 -20.00 53.05
CA SER A 344 -3.51 -20.15 54.52
C SER A 344 -3.33 -18.82 55.25
N GLY A 345 -3.63 -18.79 56.56
CA GLY A 345 -3.65 -17.58 57.37
C GLY A 345 -2.45 -16.64 57.30
N ARG A 346 -1.22 -17.15 57.15
CA ARG A 346 -0.03 -16.30 56.99
C ARG A 346 -0.05 -15.53 55.68
N VAL A 347 -0.41 -16.17 54.58
CA VAL A 347 -0.54 -15.55 53.25
C VAL A 347 -1.68 -14.54 53.25
N SER A 348 -2.82 -14.87 53.88
CA SER A 348 -3.96 -13.95 54.01
C SER A 348 -3.59 -12.68 54.77
N GLY A 349 -2.71 -12.77 55.81
CA GLY A 349 -2.19 -11.62 56.51
C GLY A 349 -1.38 -10.68 55.62
N ALA A 350 -0.42 -11.24 54.88
CA ALA A 350 0.40 -10.48 53.94
C ALA A 350 -0.45 -9.80 52.82
N MET A 351 -1.47 -10.49 52.35
CA MET A 351 -2.43 -9.91 51.41
C MET A 351 -3.24 -8.75 51.98
N ALA A 352 -3.71 -8.89 53.23
CA ALA A 352 -4.42 -7.82 53.95
C ALA A 352 -3.54 -6.56 54.11
N GLU A 353 -2.23 -6.72 54.38
CA GLU A 353 -1.28 -5.59 54.45
C GLU A 353 -1.08 -4.91 53.09
N LEU A 354 -0.93 -5.67 52.03
CA LEU A 354 -0.80 -5.10 50.68
C LEU A 354 -2.08 -4.37 50.25
N LEU A 355 -3.26 -4.95 50.47
CA LEU A 355 -4.56 -4.29 50.18
C LEU A 355 -4.69 -2.99 50.97
N ARG A 356 -4.30 -2.99 52.25
CA ARG A 356 -4.32 -1.78 53.07
C ARG A 356 -3.32 -0.73 52.59
N SER A 357 -2.14 -1.13 52.16
CA SER A 357 -1.14 -0.22 51.56
C SER A 357 -1.72 0.45 50.28
N LEU A 358 -2.33 -0.33 49.41
CA LEU A 358 -3.05 0.19 48.20
C LEU A 358 -4.18 1.14 48.57
N ALA A 359 -4.96 0.80 49.61
CA ALA A 359 -6.11 1.58 50.03
C ALA A 359 -5.76 2.97 50.61
N ARG A 360 -4.50 3.20 51.00
CA ARG A 360 -4.03 4.54 51.42
C ARG A 360 -4.05 5.57 50.30
N HIS A 361 -3.96 5.13 49.08
CA HIS A 361 -3.87 6.02 47.87
C HIS A 361 -5.02 5.84 46.91
N ARG A 362 -5.85 4.78 47.07
CA ARG A 362 -6.86 4.38 46.11
C ARG A 362 -8.10 3.79 46.80
N GLN A 363 -9.22 3.78 46.12
CA GLN A 363 -10.35 3.00 46.55
C GLN A 363 -10.17 1.53 46.17
N VAL A 364 -10.18 0.65 47.16
CA VAL A 364 -9.97 -0.79 46.96
C VAL A 364 -11.20 -1.56 47.44
N PHE A 365 -11.76 -2.36 46.55
CA PHE A 365 -12.78 -3.37 46.87
C PHE A 365 -12.15 -4.74 46.79
N CYS A 366 -12.43 -5.60 47.79
CA CYS A 366 -11.99 -6.98 47.79
C CYS A 366 -13.16 -7.89 48.16
N VAL A 367 -13.44 -8.87 47.31
CA VAL A 367 -14.35 -9.97 47.65
C VAL A 367 -13.54 -11.08 48.25
N THR A 368 -13.83 -11.45 49.49
CA THR A 368 -13.03 -12.39 50.30
C THR A 368 -13.87 -13.27 51.18
N HIS A 369 -13.41 -14.48 51.41
CA HIS A 369 -13.92 -15.40 52.44
C HIS A 369 -12.94 -15.59 53.60
N GLN A 370 -11.78 -14.90 53.58
CA GLN A 370 -10.74 -15.01 54.61
C GLN A 370 -10.97 -13.98 55.75
N PRO A 371 -11.13 -14.41 57.02
CA PRO A 371 -11.36 -13.51 58.14
C PRO A 371 -10.25 -12.45 58.32
N LEU A 372 -8.95 -12.83 58.08
CA LEU A 372 -7.83 -11.92 58.18
C LEU A 372 -7.89 -10.78 57.14
N VAL A 373 -8.31 -11.07 55.93
CA VAL A 373 -8.47 -10.06 54.85
C VAL A 373 -9.64 -9.14 55.17
N ALA A 374 -10.80 -9.72 55.57
CA ALA A 374 -12.00 -8.97 55.90
C ALA A 374 -11.82 -8.07 57.14
N ALA A 375 -11.09 -8.54 58.16
CA ALA A 375 -10.76 -7.77 59.38
C ALA A 375 -9.91 -6.52 59.02
N GLY A 376 -9.02 -6.63 58.03
CA GLY A 376 -8.18 -5.53 57.55
C GLY A 376 -8.94 -4.38 56.91
N ALA A 377 -10.17 -4.56 56.43
CA ALA A 377 -10.94 -3.58 55.71
C ALA A 377 -11.43 -2.40 56.58
N ASP A 378 -11.40 -1.17 56.04
CA ASP A 378 -11.99 0.01 56.69
C ASP A 378 -13.53 -0.06 56.73
N HIS A 379 -14.11 -0.56 55.63
CA HIS A 379 -15.52 -0.78 55.51
C HIS A 379 -15.81 -2.25 55.19
N HIS A 380 -16.74 -2.87 55.92
CA HIS A 380 -17.12 -4.26 55.72
C HIS A 380 -18.55 -4.38 55.24
N PHE A 381 -18.74 -5.07 54.13
CA PHE A 381 -20.07 -5.36 53.57
C PHE A 381 -20.29 -6.87 53.56
N ARG A 382 -21.45 -7.32 54.02
CA ARG A 382 -21.89 -8.71 53.95
C ARG A 382 -22.81 -8.88 52.75
N VAL A 383 -22.58 -9.96 51.98
CA VAL A 383 -23.48 -10.41 50.93
C VAL A 383 -24.24 -11.64 51.40
N SER A 384 -25.56 -11.55 51.52
CA SER A 384 -26.42 -12.68 51.82
C SER A 384 -27.32 -13.03 50.64
N LYS A 385 -27.69 -14.31 50.54
CA LYS A 385 -28.66 -14.80 49.55
C LYS A 385 -29.89 -15.27 50.31
N ASP A 386 -31.04 -14.65 50.05
CA ASP A 386 -32.34 -15.03 50.59
C ASP A 386 -33.20 -15.64 49.47
N VAL A 387 -33.84 -16.77 49.76
CA VAL A 387 -34.79 -17.38 48.82
C VAL A 387 -36.19 -17.04 49.30
N GLN A 388 -36.91 -16.17 48.56
CA GLN A 388 -38.31 -15.85 48.79
C GLN A 388 -39.13 -16.21 47.55
N ASP A 389 -40.19 -16.98 47.73
CA ASP A 389 -41.09 -17.42 46.67
C ASP A 389 -40.37 -18.16 45.49
N GLY A 390 -39.31 -18.95 45.78
CA GLY A 390 -38.54 -19.64 44.79
C GLY A 390 -37.55 -18.75 43.98
N ILE A 391 -37.48 -17.47 44.32
CA ILE A 391 -36.54 -16.52 43.69
C ILE A 391 -35.41 -16.21 44.67
N THR A 392 -34.15 -16.43 44.19
CA THR A 392 -32.96 -16.06 44.96
C THR A 392 -32.68 -14.58 44.80
N ARG A 393 -32.66 -13.86 45.93
CA ARG A 393 -32.27 -12.44 45.98
C ARG A 393 -30.97 -12.27 46.74
N SER A 394 -30.04 -11.53 46.17
CA SER A 394 -28.80 -11.14 46.85
C SER A 394 -29.00 -9.78 47.54
N ARG A 395 -28.63 -9.71 48.82
CA ARG A 395 -28.66 -8.47 49.61
C ARG A 395 -27.26 -8.11 50.04
N VAL A 396 -26.87 -6.85 49.87
CA VAL A 396 -25.62 -6.28 50.37
C VAL A 396 -25.91 -5.40 51.58
N SER A 397 -25.25 -5.68 52.71
CA SER A 397 -25.47 -4.97 53.97
C SER A 397 -24.13 -4.41 54.47
N HIS A 398 -24.10 -3.13 54.86
CA HIS A 398 -22.92 -2.51 55.46
C HIS A 398 -22.88 -2.78 56.93
N LEU A 399 -21.83 -3.45 57.43
CA LEU A 399 -21.59 -3.75 58.84
C LEU A 399 -20.91 -2.54 59.48
N ARG A 400 -21.68 -1.70 60.19
CA ARG A 400 -21.20 -0.40 60.69
C ARG A 400 -20.62 -0.48 62.14
N ASP A 401 -21.10 -1.41 62.94
CA ASP A 401 -20.65 -1.54 64.30
C ASP A 401 -19.67 -2.73 64.46
N THR A 402 -18.77 -2.62 65.45
CA THR A 402 -17.75 -3.61 65.74
C THR A 402 -18.34 -4.98 66.10
N GLN A 403 -19.52 -5.02 66.75
CA GLN A 403 -20.15 -6.27 67.12
C GLN A 403 -20.67 -7.04 65.91
N GLN A 404 -21.33 -6.32 64.94
CA GLN A 404 -21.72 -6.93 63.68
C GLN A 404 -20.56 -7.46 62.91
N ARG A 405 -19.43 -6.70 62.82
CA ARG A 405 -18.22 -7.14 62.19
C ARG A 405 -17.62 -8.36 62.86
N GLN A 406 -17.59 -8.38 64.20
CA GLN A 406 -17.08 -9.52 64.94
C GLN A 406 -17.91 -10.78 64.71
N LEU A 407 -19.23 -10.69 64.67
CA LEU A 407 -20.09 -11.84 64.37
C LEU A 407 -19.84 -12.39 62.97
N GLU A 408 -19.73 -11.52 61.95
CA GLU A 408 -19.45 -11.94 60.60
C GLU A 408 -18.06 -12.58 60.46
N LEU A 409 -17.03 -12.00 61.06
CA LEU A 409 -15.71 -12.57 61.11
C LEU A 409 -15.66 -13.92 61.84
N ALA A 410 -16.46 -14.10 62.92
CA ALA A 410 -16.59 -15.40 63.59
C ALA A 410 -17.26 -16.42 62.67
N GLU A 411 -18.28 -16.05 61.88
CA GLU A 411 -18.95 -16.91 60.91
C GLU A 411 -17.96 -17.36 59.83
N LEU A 412 -17.17 -16.43 59.27
CA LEU A 412 -16.10 -16.74 58.29
C LEU A 412 -14.99 -17.64 58.87
N ALA A 413 -14.73 -17.57 60.18
CA ALA A 413 -13.71 -18.31 60.88
C ALA A 413 -14.11 -19.69 61.41
N GLY A 414 -15.38 -20.10 61.23
CA GLY A 414 -15.89 -21.39 61.66
C GLY A 414 -17.05 -21.30 62.68
N GLY A 415 -17.69 -20.17 62.81
CA GLY A 415 -18.90 -19.94 63.61
C GLY A 415 -18.61 -19.45 65.04
N ASP A 416 -19.57 -19.67 65.93
CA ASP A 416 -19.57 -19.12 67.30
C ASP A 416 -18.32 -19.44 68.13
N GLN A 417 -17.67 -20.58 67.91
CA GLN A 417 -16.43 -20.97 68.58
C GLN A 417 -15.23 -20.08 68.26
N ALA A 418 -15.29 -19.36 67.12
CA ALA A 418 -14.22 -18.47 66.67
C ALA A 418 -14.42 -17.02 67.14
N ARG A 419 -15.38 -16.67 68.03
CA ARG A 419 -15.64 -15.29 68.49
C ARG A 419 -14.42 -14.63 69.13
N ALA A 420 -13.68 -15.34 69.96
CA ALA A 420 -12.46 -14.83 70.57
C ALA A 420 -11.37 -14.50 69.54
N TYR A 421 -11.25 -15.35 68.51
CA TYR A 421 -10.34 -15.10 67.40
C TYR A 421 -10.78 -13.91 66.57
N ALA A 422 -12.06 -13.80 66.23
CA ALA A 422 -12.62 -12.66 65.52
C ALA A 422 -12.40 -11.31 66.25
N ALA A 423 -12.54 -11.30 67.61
CA ALA A 423 -12.21 -10.14 68.42
C ALA A 423 -10.73 -9.76 68.34
N SER A 424 -9.83 -10.74 68.44
CA SER A 424 -8.39 -10.49 68.35
C SER A 424 -7.94 -9.94 66.97
N LEU A 425 -8.62 -10.31 65.89
CA LEU A 425 -8.35 -9.77 64.53
C LEU A 425 -8.72 -8.30 64.42
N LEU A 426 -9.80 -7.85 65.06
CA LEU A 426 -10.19 -6.44 65.08
C LEU A 426 -9.28 -5.58 65.99
N ASP A 427 -8.82 -6.13 67.10
CA ASP A 427 -7.88 -5.45 67.98
C ASP A 427 -6.52 -5.23 67.32
N GLN A 428 -6.01 -6.20 66.58
CA GLN A 428 -4.76 -6.06 65.82
C GLN A 428 -4.82 -4.96 64.74
N LYS A 429 -6.00 -4.62 64.25
CA LYS A 429 -6.19 -3.50 63.31
C LYS A 429 -6.05 -2.14 64.03
N SER A 430 -6.44 -2.04 65.26
CA SER A 430 -6.50 -0.79 66.06
C SER A 430 -5.16 -0.40 66.67
N ALA A 431 -4.18 -1.29 66.67
CA ALA A 431 -2.79 -1.08 67.12
C ALA A 431 -1.90 -0.74 65.92
#